data_573033419579b6e0659d74bb109785a0
#
_entry.id   573033419579b6e0659d74bb109785a0
#
_cell.length_a   1.000
_cell.length_b   1.000
_cell.length_c   1.000
_cell.angle_alpha   90.00
_cell.angle_beta   90.00
_cell.angle_gamma   90.00
#
_symmetry.space_group_name_H-M   'P 1'
#
loop_
_entity.id
_entity.type
_entity.pdbx_description
1 polymer ?
#
loop_
_entity_poly.entity_id
_entity_poly.type
_entity_poly.pdbx_seq_one_letter_code
_entity_poly.pdbx_strand_id
1 'polypeptide(L)'
;QLLNLVSFCRQVQIPFQVYAFSDNSTMSHTMFGKFDEKAKMRVKTKGYTTLQDDFHLLEFFNSKMSRTEFQKMCSFVLAVGKYWQNRYRLDSKYGEYWVPRAYWLSGTPLNDAILSAHAIVKAFQKTNRIDVVNTVFLTDGASNYSYFNKEYDTRSNIAPWNETWIFTNEVSKKSFRVTQTGDSYRNIETTPTFLKSLADYTNSNVIGFHILPKNKRTALYDMGNNLSTIQKEGMWAKLLNDSFVVNTSSGYTKQFLVQGSKLATSNGAIEVDDGATKGKIRQAFKKATTGSRTSRVMLSQFIELVA
;
A
#
# COMPACT_ATOMS: atom_id res chain seq x y z
N GLN A 1 13.01 0.93 5.77
CA GLN A 1 11.93 1.56 6.57
C GLN A 1 10.91 0.53 7.04
N LEU A 2 10.37 -0.33 6.15
CA LEU A 2 9.45 -1.41 6.53
C LEU A 2 10.03 -2.25 7.67
N LEU A 3 11.29 -2.69 7.56
CA LEU A 3 11.93 -3.53 8.57
C LEU A 3 12.03 -2.83 9.93
N ASN A 4 12.33 -1.54 9.95
CA ASN A 4 12.35 -0.76 11.20
C ASN A 4 10.95 -0.71 11.84
N LEU A 5 9.92 -0.52 11.01
CA LEU A 5 8.54 -0.44 11.48
C LEU A 5 8.06 -1.78 12.07
N VAL A 6 8.25 -2.89 11.34
CA VAL A 6 7.82 -4.21 11.84
C VAL A 6 8.63 -4.66 13.06
N SER A 7 9.93 -4.33 13.13
CA SER A 7 10.75 -4.59 14.30
C SER A 7 10.27 -3.81 15.51
N PHE A 8 9.91 -2.53 15.31
CA PHE A 8 9.32 -1.70 16.35
C PHE A 8 7.98 -2.29 16.84
N CYS A 9 7.03 -2.56 15.95
CA CYS A 9 5.74 -3.14 16.34
C CYS A 9 5.92 -4.44 17.13
N ARG A 10 6.89 -5.28 16.71
CA ARG A 10 7.20 -6.52 17.39
C ARG A 10 7.75 -6.28 18.81
N GLN A 11 8.68 -5.35 18.99
CA GLN A 11 9.25 -5.01 20.30
C GLN A 11 8.20 -4.48 21.28
N VAL A 12 7.29 -3.64 20.79
CA VAL A 12 6.23 -3.06 21.64
C VAL A 12 4.95 -3.90 21.67
N GLN A 13 5.00 -5.10 21.11
CA GLN A 13 3.91 -6.08 21.09
C GLN A 13 2.60 -5.56 20.44
N ILE A 14 2.70 -4.61 19.54
CA ILE A 14 1.56 -4.17 18.71
C ILE A 14 1.27 -5.24 17.66
N PRO A 15 0.04 -5.79 17.57
CA PRO A 15 -0.34 -6.71 16.50
C PRO A 15 -0.21 -6.05 15.13
N PHE A 16 0.35 -6.77 14.15
CA PHE A 16 0.49 -6.27 12.79
C PHE A 16 0.47 -7.41 11.76
N GLN A 17 0.11 -7.06 10.54
CA GLN A 17 0.28 -7.87 9.33
C GLN A 17 0.78 -6.99 8.20
N VAL A 18 1.64 -7.50 7.35
CA VAL A 18 2.23 -6.78 6.22
C VAL A 18 2.08 -7.62 4.96
N TYR A 19 1.51 -7.01 3.95
CA TYR A 19 1.30 -7.63 2.64
C TYR A 19 2.00 -6.82 1.55
N ALA A 20 2.57 -7.51 0.57
CA ALA A 20 2.91 -6.93 -0.72
C ALA A 20 1.84 -7.32 -1.73
N PHE A 21 1.50 -6.40 -2.63
CA PHE A 21 0.55 -6.64 -3.72
C PHE A 21 1.24 -6.52 -5.07
N SER A 22 0.82 -7.34 -6.02
CA SER A 22 1.39 -7.41 -7.37
C SER A 22 0.36 -7.94 -8.36
N ASP A 23 0.55 -7.62 -9.64
CA ASP A 23 -0.22 -8.12 -10.78
C ASP A 23 0.64 -8.94 -11.74
N ASN A 24 1.58 -9.70 -11.24
CA ASN A 24 2.52 -10.43 -12.06
C ASN A 24 1.88 -11.67 -12.72
N SER A 25 1.40 -11.51 -13.96
CA SER A 25 0.76 -12.57 -14.74
C SER A 25 1.61 -13.84 -14.94
N THR A 26 2.95 -13.72 -14.89
CA THR A 26 3.83 -14.87 -15.01
C THR A 26 3.77 -15.81 -13.80
N MET A 27 3.20 -15.37 -12.69
CA MET A 27 2.98 -16.24 -11.51
C MET A 27 1.89 -17.27 -11.74
N SER A 28 0.84 -16.90 -12.45
CA SER A 28 -0.33 -17.75 -12.64
C SER A 28 -0.01 -19.04 -13.42
N HIS A 29 1.01 -19.02 -14.29
CA HIS A 29 1.30 -20.13 -15.18
C HIS A 29 2.41 -21.10 -14.73
N THR A 30 3.29 -20.69 -13.82
CA THR A 30 4.54 -21.47 -13.60
C THR A 30 4.81 -21.92 -12.19
N MET A 31 4.22 -21.30 -11.16
CA MET A 31 4.56 -21.64 -9.77
C MET A 31 3.61 -22.62 -9.09
N PHE A 32 2.35 -22.58 -9.42
CA PHE A 32 1.35 -23.39 -8.73
C PHE A 32 0.94 -24.65 -9.53
N GLY A 33 1.72 -25.01 -10.56
CA GLY A 33 1.37 -26.11 -11.45
C GLY A 33 -0.10 -26.01 -11.87
N LYS A 34 -0.55 -26.48 -12.96
CA LYS A 34 -1.91 -26.43 -13.48
C LYS A 34 -2.85 -25.50 -12.70
N PHE A 35 -3.10 -24.35 -13.25
CA PHE A 35 -4.11 -23.38 -12.78
C PHE A 35 -5.28 -24.15 -12.20
N ASP A 36 -5.57 -23.97 -10.94
CA ASP A 36 -6.80 -24.52 -10.38
C ASP A 36 -7.95 -23.85 -11.14
N GLU A 37 -8.59 -24.60 -12.04
CA GLU A 37 -9.74 -24.09 -12.79
C GLU A 37 -10.85 -23.60 -11.86
N LYS A 38 -10.89 -24.11 -10.62
CA LYS A 38 -11.75 -23.59 -9.57
C LYS A 38 -11.39 -22.18 -9.10
N ALA A 39 -10.12 -21.79 -9.19
CA ALA A 39 -9.73 -20.39 -8.94
C ALA A 39 -10.21 -19.44 -10.08
N LYS A 40 -10.43 -19.95 -11.29
CA LYS A 40 -11.12 -19.21 -12.34
C LYS A 40 -12.61 -18.96 -12.06
N MET A 41 -13.19 -19.73 -11.16
CA MET A 41 -14.54 -19.51 -10.64
C MET A 41 -14.59 -18.48 -9.51
N ARG A 42 -13.78 -17.44 -9.55
CA ARG A 42 -14.10 -16.22 -8.79
C ARG A 42 -15.50 -15.82 -9.24
N VAL A 43 -16.40 -15.70 -8.27
CA VAL A 43 -17.84 -15.49 -8.48
C VAL A 43 -18.05 -14.40 -9.54
N LYS A 44 -18.37 -14.80 -10.76
CA LYS A 44 -18.66 -13.91 -11.88
C LYS A 44 -20.08 -13.40 -11.81
N THR A 45 -20.43 -12.77 -10.69
CA THR A 45 -21.76 -12.21 -10.49
C THR A 45 -21.86 -10.88 -11.22
N LYS A 46 -22.84 -10.77 -12.11
CA LYS A 46 -23.12 -9.54 -12.86
C LYS A 46 -23.26 -8.34 -11.92
N GLY A 47 -22.63 -7.23 -12.26
CA GLY A 47 -22.67 -5.99 -11.48
C GLY A 47 -21.69 -5.92 -10.31
N TYR A 48 -20.94 -6.99 -10.01
CA TYR A 48 -19.98 -7.00 -8.91
C TYR A 48 -18.59 -6.58 -9.38
N THR A 49 -17.87 -5.85 -8.55
CA THR A 49 -16.44 -5.60 -8.76
C THR A 49 -15.67 -6.91 -8.68
N THR A 50 -14.67 -7.04 -9.53
CA THR A 50 -13.81 -8.23 -9.58
C THR A 50 -12.36 -7.83 -9.39
N LEU A 51 -11.60 -8.67 -8.70
CA LEU A 51 -10.15 -8.55 -8.67
C LEU A 51 -9.57 -8.96 -10.03
N GLN A 52 -8.43 -8.41 -10.40
CA GLN A 52 -7.67 -8.84 -11.57
C GLN A 52 -7.25 -10.31 -11.42
N ASP A 53 -7.20 -11.06 -12.53
CA ASP A 53 -6.89 -12.51 -12.47
C ASP A 53 -5.48 -12.78 -11.96
N ASP A 54 -4.56 -11.89 -12.27
CA ASP A 54 -3.16 -11.95 -11.90
C ASP A 54 -2.82 -11.13 -10.65
N PHE A 55 -3.83 -10.65 -9.93
CA PHE A 55 -3.64 -10.02 -8.64
C PHE A 55 -3.17 -11.03 -7.58
N HIS A 56 -2.07 -10.70 -6.93
CA HIS A 56 -1.49 -11.47 -5.84
C HIS A 56 -1.27 -10.60 -4.61
N LEU A 57 -1.61 -11.16 -3.46
CA LEU A 57 -1.34 -10.57 -2.16
C LEU A 57 -0.44 -11.52 -1.37
N LEU A 58 0.78 -11.07 -1.08
CA LEU A 58 1.82 -11.86 -0.42
C LEU A 58 1.99 -11.39 1.01
N GLU A 59 1.74 -12.26 1.99
CA GLU A 59 2.02 -11.94 3.39
C GLU A 59 3.53 -12.00 3.64
N PHE A 60 4.13 -10.85 3.96
CA PHE A 60 5.54 -10.75 4.29
C PHE A 60 5.80 -10.89 5.78
N PHE A 61 5.01 -10.23 6.61
CA PHE A 61 5.19 -10.28 8.06
C PHE A 61 3.84 -10.32 8.78
N ASN A 62 3.85 -11.00 9.92
CA ASN A 62 2.80 -10.88 10.92
C ASN A 62 3.37 -10.99 12.35
N SER A 63 2.64 -10.48 13.32
CA SER A 63 3.05 -10.45 14.72
C SER A 63 3.14 -11.84 15.37
N LYS A 64 2.57 -12.88 14.74
CA LYS A 64 2.56 -14.27 15.24
C LYS A 64 3.76 -15.10 14.77
N MET A 65 4.58 -14.57 13.86
CA MET A 65 5.80 -15.26 13.39
C MET A 65 6.73 -15.55 14.56
N SER A 66 7.33 -16.75 14.55
CA SER A 66 8.43 -17.08 15.44
C SER A 66 9.62 -16.15 15.21
N ARG A 67 10.54 -16.08 16.15
CA ARG A 67 11.76 -15.26 15.99
C ARG A 67 12.56 -15.65 14.75
N THR A 68 12.66 -16.96 14.49
CA THR A 68 13.40 -17.48 13.35
C THR A 68 12.75 -17.15 12.01
N GLU A 69 11.43 -17.29 11.89
CA GLU A 69 10.67 -16.90 10.69
C GLU A 69 10.80 -15.41 10.41
N PHE A 70 10.62 -14.58 11.43
CA PHE A 70 10.77 -13.15 11.32
C PHE A 70 12.17 -12.74 10.82
N GLN A 71 13.23 -13.32 11.38
CA GLN A 71 14.61 -13.05 10.95
C GLN A 71 14.86 -13.49 9.51
N LYS A 72 14.37 -14.68 9.11
CA LYS A 72 14.46 -15.17 7.72
C LYS A 72 13.76 -14.22 6.76
N MET A 73 12.55 -13.76 7.12
CA MET A 73 11.79 -12.82 6.30
C MET A 73 12.48 -11.45 6.22
N CYS A 74 13.07 -10.96 7.31
CA CYS A 74 13.88 -9.72 7.26
C CYS A 74 15.03 -9.83 6.26
N SER A 75 15.78 -10.95 6.31
CA SER A 75 16.88 -11.20 5.38
C SER A 75 16.39 -11.29 3.94
N PHE A 76 15.27 -11.97 3.72
CA PHE A 76 14.65 -12.09 2.41
C PHE A 76 14.21 -10.74 1.82
N VAL A 77 13.48 -9.92 2.59
CA VAL A 77 13.03 -8.58 2.15
C VAL A 77 14.22 -7.66 1.84
N LEU A 78 15.30 -7.76 2.62
CA LEU A 78 16.56 -7.05 2.32
C LEU A 78 17.18 -7.51 1.00
N ALA A 79 17.19 -8.81 0.73
CA ALA A 79 17.72 -9.36 -0.51
C ALA A 79 16.88 -8.91 -1.72
N VAL A 80 15.55 -8.96 -1.61
CA VAL A 80 14.63 -8.43 -2.64
C VAL A 80 14.88 -6.95 -2.89
N GLY A 81 14.98 -6.14 -1.82
CA GLY A 81 15.28 -4.71 -1.94
C GLY A 81 16.61 -4.42 -2.63
N LYS A 82 17.67 -5.17 -2.29
CA LYS A 82 18.99 -5.06 -2.95
C LYS A 82 18.94 -5.46 -4.43
N TYR A 83 18.20 -6.53 -4.75
CA TYR A 83 18.01 -6.96 -6.13
C TYR A 83 17.40 -5.83 -6.96
N TRP A 84 16.29 -5.25 -6.51
CA TRP A 84 15.61 -4.17 -7.23
C TRP A 84 16.44 -2.89 -7.32
N GLN A 85 17.19 -2.55 -6.29
CA GLN A 85 18.11 -1.39 -6.29
C GLN A 85 19.21 -1.53 -7.34
N ASN A 86 19.71 -2.74 -7.59
CA ASN A 86 20.85 -3.01 -8.45
C ASN A 86 20.46 -3.59 -9.82
N ARG A 87 19.17 -3.86 -10.09
CA ARG A 87 18.70 -4.50 -11.32
C ARG A 87 19.16 -3.82 -12.61
N TYR A 88 19.30 -2.51 -12.58
CA TYR A 88 19.71 -1.71 -13.74
C TYR A 88 21.22 -1.39 -13.77
N ARG A 89 21.98 -1.83 -12.79
CA ARG A 89 23.42 -1.75 -12.84
C ARG A 89 23.93 -2.98 -13.59
N LEU A 90 24.45 -2.75 -14.79
CA LEU A 90 24.99 -3.78 -15.69
C LEU A 90 26.26 -4.48 -15.14
N ASP A 91 26.66 -4.21 -13.91
CA ASP A 91 27.78 -4.85 -13.27
C ASP A 91 27.42 -6.27 -12.87
N SER A 92 27.94 -7.23 -13.62
CA SER A 92 27.69 -8.67 -13.57
C SER A 92 27.91 -9.34 -12.21
N LYS A 93 28.51 -8.67 -11.25
CA LYS A 93 28.72 -9.19 -9.89
C LYS A 93 27.41 -9.44 -9.09
N TYR A 94 26.30 -8.83 -9.47
CA TYR A 94 25.03 -8.96 -8.77
C TYR A 94 23.97 -9.74 -9.55
N GLY A 95 24.31 -10.27 -10.74
CA GLY A 95 23.43 -11.10 -11.56
C GLY A 95 23.09 -12.47 -10.94
N GLU A 96 23.76 -12.84 -9.86
CA GLU A 96 23.54 -14.11 -9.16
C GLU A 96 22.38 -14.08 -8.15
N TYR A 97 21.87 -12.89 -7.78
CA TYR A 97 20.73 -12.78 -6.88
C TYR A 97 19.43 -12.92 -7.64
N TRP A 98 19.00 -14.17 -7.79
CA TRP A 98 17.72 -14.47 -8.40
C TRP A 98 16.59 -14.30 -7.37
N VAL A 99 15.63 -13.40 -7.65
CA VAL A 99 14.41 -13.29 -6.87
C VAL A 99 13.37 -14.23 -7.49
N PRO A 100 12.78 -15.16 -6.71
CA PRO A 100 11.72 -16.02 -7.22
C PRO A 100 10.60 -15.21 -7.88
N ARG A 101 10.07 -15.70 -8.99
CA ARG A 101 9.03 -14.95 -9.76
C ARG A 101 7.84 -14.53 -8.91
N ALA A 102 7.48 -15.32 -7.89
CA ALA A 102 6.45 -14.98 -6.92
C ALA A 102 6.63 -13.62 -6.25
N TYR A 103 7.85 -13.17 -6.13
CA TYR A 103 8.20 -11.92 -5.47
C TYR A 103 8.63 -10.82 -6.46
N TRP A 104 8.33 -11.01 -7.73
CA TRP A 104 8.45 -9.97 -8.72
C TRP A 104 7.30 -9.00 -8.52
N LEU A 105 7.56 -7.97 -7.77
CA LEU A 105 6.62 -6.88 -7.56
C LEU A 105 6.55 -6.09 -8.87
N SER A 106 5.41 -6.13 -9.52
CA SER A 106 5.13 -5.47 -10.80
C SER A 106 3.74 -4.87 -10.74
N GLY A 107 3.52 -3.84 -11.57
CA GLY A 107 2.27 -3.10 -11.60
C GLY A 107 1.90 -2.44 -10.27
N THR A 108 0.73 -1.83 -10.24
CA THR A 108 0.19 -1.20 -9.02
C THR A 108 -1.30 -1.53 -8.89
N PRO A 109 -1.67 -2.79 -8.57
CA PRO A 109 -3.08 -3.18 -8.38
C PRO A 109 -3.57 -2.72 -7.00
N LEU A 110 -3.45 -1.41 -6.73
CA LEU A 110 -3.81 -0.81 -5.45
C LEU A 110 -5.30 -0.96 -5.15
N ASN A 111 -6.17 -0.82 -6.17
CA ASN A 111 -7.60 -0.97 -5.98
C ASN A 111 -7.99 -2.39 -5.56
N ASP A 112 -7.34 -3.40 -6.14
CA ASP A 112 -7.53 -4.81 -5.76
C ASP A 112 -7.05 -5.06 -4.32
N ALA A 113 -5.92 -4.45 -3.93
CA ALA A 113 -5.42 -4.51 -2.57
C ALA A 113 -6.39 -3.86 -1.57
N ILE A 114 -7.00 -2.71 -1.92
CA ILE A 114 -8.00 -2.03 -1.09
C ILE A 114 -9.26 -2.89 -0.94
N LEU A 115 -9.75 -3.47 -2.03
CA LEU A 115 -10.91 -4.38 -1.99
C LEU A 115 -10.63 -5.60 -1.12
N SER A 116 -9.45 -6.19 -1.24
CA SER A 116 -9.03 -7.33 -0.40
C SER A 116 -8.89 -6.94 1.07
N ALA A 117 -8.46 -5.72 1.35
CA ALA A 117 -8.29 -5.22 2.71
C ALA A 117 -9.60 -5.18 3.51
N HIS A 118 -10.77 -5.07 2.87
CA HIS A 118 -12.06 -5.13 3.58
C HIS A 118 -12.20 -6.42 4.42
N ALA A 119 -11.91 -7.55 3.83
CA ALA A 119 -11.99 -8.85 4.54
C ALA A 119 -10.81 -9.03 5.51
N ILE A 120 -9.60 -8.65 5.10
CA ILE A 120 -8.37 -8.82 5.89
C ILE A 120 -8.44 -8.01 7.18
N VAL A 121 -8.82 -6.73 7.10
CA VAL A 121 -8.89 -5.86 8.29
C VAL A 121 -9.96 -6.36 9.26
N LYS A 122 -11.13 -6.79 8.77
CA LYS A 122 -12.16 -7.39 9.64
C LYS A 122 -11.68 -8.67 10.32
N ALA A 123 -11.01 -9.55 9.57
CA ALA A 123 -10.43 -10.77 10.15
C ALA A 123 -9.35 -10.44 11.19
N PHE A 124 -8.51 -9.44 10.91
CA PHE A 124 -7.47 -8.98 11.81
C PHE A 124 -8.05 -8.38 13.11
N GLN A 125 -9.08 -7.53 13.02
CA GLN A 125 -9.80 -6.99 14.18
C GLN A 125 -10.34 -8.11 15.06
N LYS A 126 -11.07 -9.06 14.45
CA LYS A 126 -11.64 -10.21 15.16
C LYS A 126 -10.60 -11.07 15.83
N THR A 127 -9.51 -11.41 15.12
CA THR A 127 -8.47 -12.32 15.60
C THR A 127 -7.66 -11.72 16.75
N ASN A 128 -7.41 -10.41 16.70
CA ASN A 128 -6.60 -9.72 17.71
C ASN A 128 -7.45 -9.00 18.78
N ARG A 129 -8.78 -9.06 18.66
CA ARG A 129 -9.73 -8.40 19.58
C ARG A 129 -9.46 -6.91 19.73
N ILE A 130 -9.29 -6.21 18.61
CA ILE A 130 -9.00 -4.78 18.57
C ILE A 130 -10.08 -4.06 17.77
N ASP A 131 -10.50 -2.89 18.24
CA ASP A 131 -11.57 -2.09 17.63
C ASP A 131 -11.00 -1.12 16.58
N VAL A 132 -9.82 -0.56 16.84
CA VAL A 132 -9.19 0.43 15.96
C VAL A 132 -7.99 -0.18 15.26
N VAL A 133 -7.99 -0.11 13.93
CA VAL A 133 -6.88 -0.55 13.08
C VAL A 133 -6.40 0.62 12.24
N ASN A 134 -5.09 0.75 12.10
CA ASN A 134 -4.49 1.66 11.14
C ASN A 134 -4.06 0.86 9.90
N THR A 135 -4.79 1.02 8.81
CA THR A 135 -4.47 0.38 7.52
C THR A 135 -3.58 1.33 6.72
N VAL A 136 -2.37 0.88 6.39
CA VAL A 136 -1.38 1.72 5.71
C VAL A 136 -1.11 1.17 4.31
N PHE A 137 -1.31 2.00 3.29
CA PHE A 137 -0.90 1.71 1.92
C PHE A 137 0.35 2.51 1.56
N LEU A 138 1.38 1.81 1.12
CA LEU A 138 2.62 2.39 0.62
C LEU A 138 2.74 2.08 -0.88
N THR A 139 2.76 3.11 -1.72
CA THR A 139 2.82 2.97 -3.18
C THR A 139 3.69 4.06 -3.80
N ASP A 140 4.23 3.80 -4.97
CA ASP A 140 4.98 4.74 -5.81
C ASP A 140 4.26 5.04 -7.14
N GLY A 141 3.02 4.56 -7.29
CA GLY A 141 2.24 4.76 -8.50
C GLY A 141 0.74 4.86 -8.26
N ALA A 142 0.03 5.30 -9.29
CA ALA A 142 -1.42 5.26 -9.35
C ALA A 142 -1.91 3.81 -9.52
N SER A 143 -3.14 3.54 -9.08
CA SER A 143 -3.73 2.21 -9.25
C SER A 143 -3.93 1.83 -10.72
N ASN A 144 -3.81 0.54 -11.00
CA ASN A 144 -4.30 -0.06 -12.23
C ASN A 144 -5.83 0.12 -12.34
N TYR A 145 -6.37 -0.19 -13.52
CA TYR A 145 -7.82 -0.18 -13.74
C TYR A 145 -8.53 -1.15 -12.81
N SER A 146 -9.73 -0.76 -12.37
CA SER A 146 -10.65 -1.64 -11.67
C SER A 146 -11.69 -2.18 -12.64
N TYR A 147 -12.15 -3.38 -12.38
CA TYR A 147 -13.06 -4.10 -13.24
C TYR A 147 -14.33 -4.50 -12.50
N PHE A 148 -15.41 -4.68 -13.27
CA PHE A 148 -16.64 -5.29 -12.79
C PHE A 148 -17.18 -6.26 -13.86
N ASN A 149 -17.99 -7.19 -13.45
CA ASN A 149 -18.65 -8.10 -14.36
C ASN A 149 -19.89 -7.43 -14.97
N LYS A 150 -19.83 -7.09 -16.26
CA LYS A 150 -20.96 -6.53 -16.98
C LYS A 150 -21.98 -7.60 -17.34
N GLU A 151 -21.51 -8.75 -17.79
CA GLU A 151 -22.25 -9.95 -18.11
C GLU A 151 -21.50 -11.18 -17.58
N TYR A 152 -22.09 -12.36 -17.69
CA TYR A 152 -21.60 -13.57 -17.03
C TYR A 152 -20.14 -13.91 -17.32
N ASP A 153 -19.57 -13.48 -18.47
CA ASP A 153 -18.18 -13.76 -18.86
C ASP A 153 -17.39 -12.54 -19.33
N THR A 154 -18.00 -11.36 -19.33
CA THR A 154 -17.35 -10.14 -19.81
C THR A 154 -17.01 -9.20 -18.67
N ARG A 155 -15.77 -8.71 -18.65
CA ARG A 155 -15.31 -7.66 -17.74
C ARG A 155 -15.35 -6.31 -18.42
N SER A 156 -15.72 -5.31 -17.68
CA SER A 156 -15.67 -3.93 -18.11
C SER A 156 -14.93 -3.08 -17.09
N ASN A 157 -14.22 -2.06 -17.55
CA ASN A 157 -13.62 -1.07 -16.66
C ASN A 157 -14.70 -0.35 -15.87
N ILE A 158 -14.43 -0.10 -14.59
CA ILE A 158 -15.28 0.76 -13.77
C ILE A 158 -15.10 2.20 -14.23
N ALA A 159 -16.21 2.92 -14.34
CA ALA A 159 -16.29 4.29 -14.80
C ALA A 159 -15.77 4.49 -16.25
N PRO A 160 -16.41 3.87 -17.24
CA PRO A 160 -16.22 4.30 -18.61
C PRO A 160 -16.64 5.76 -18.76
N TRP A 161 -16.05 6.42 -19.75
CA TRP A 161 -16.25 7.83 -20.06
C TRP A 161 -17.74 8.18 -20.10
N ASN A 162 -18.20 9.13 -19.33
CA ASN A 162 -19.56 9.66 -19.25
C ASN A 162 -20.57 8.85 -18.43
N GLU A 163 -20.19 7.87 -17.63
CA GLU A 163 -21.12 7.17 -16.75
C GLU A 163 -20.89 7.50 -15.29
N THR A 164 -21.96 7.64 -14.53
CA THR A 164 -21.92 7.71 -13.07
C THR A 164 -22.16 6.31 -12.52
N TRP A 165 -21.23 5.84 -11.70
CA TRP A 165 -21.33 4.55 -11.03
C TRP A 165 -21.65 4.74 -9.56
N ILE A 166 -22.43 3.82 -9.03
CA ILE A 166 -22.69 3.72 -7.59
C ILE A 166 -22.09 2.41 -7.10
N PHE A 167 -21.06 2.52 -6.29
CA PHE A 167 -20.47 1.40 -5.58
C PHE A 167 -21.21 1.22 -4.25
N THR A 168 -21.85 0.07 -4.05
CA THR A 168 -22.53 -0.26 -2.82
C THR A 168 -21.78 -1.36 -2.08
N ASN A 169 -21.40 -1.09 -0.85
CA ASN A 169 -20.88 -2.11 0.04
C ASN A 169 -22.05 -2.93 0.58
N GLU A 170 -22.16 -4.20 0.21
CA GLU A 170 -23.29 -5.04 0.56
C GLU A 170 -23.44 -5.31 2.06
N VAL A 171 -22.34 -5.26 2.79
CA VAL A 171 -22.35 -5.53 4.23
C VAL A 171 -22.76 -4.30 5.02
N SER A 172 -22.16 -3.14 4.76
CA SER A 172 -22.51 -1.88 5.41
C SER A 172 -23.76 -1.23 4.83
N LYS A 173 -24.23 -1.68 3.66
CA LYS A 173 -25.35 -1.11 2.88
C LYS A 173 -25.13 0.35 2.47
N LYS A 174 -23.92 0.89 2.64
CA LYS A 174 -23.58 2.24 2.22
C LYS A 174 -23.20 2.29 0.76
N SER A 175 -23.64 3.35 0.09
CA SER A 175 -23.39 3.59 -1.32
C SER A 175 -22.49 4.80 -1.50
N PHE A 176 -21.53 4.69 -2.43
CA PHE A 176 -20.56 5.70 -2.77
C PHE A 176 -20.65 6.01 -4.26
N ARG A 177 -20.76 7.27 -4.60
CA ARG A 177 -20.76 7.70 -6.00
C ARG A 177 -19.34 7.72 -6.52
N VAL A 178 -19.11 7.01 -7.64
CA VAL A 178 -17.87 7.11 -8.42
C VAL A 178 -18.11 8.14 -9.52
N THR A 179 -17.49 9.29 -9.42
CA THR A 179 -17.56 10.34 -10.43
C THR A 179 -16.28 10.37 -11.23
N GLN A 180 -16.40 10.48 -12.53
CA GLN A 180 -15.25 10.70 -13.39
C GLN A 180 -15.00 12.20 -13.53
N THR A 181 -13.81 12.66 -13.18
CA THR A 181 -13.38 14.03 -13.43
C THR A 181 -12.21 14.02 -14.41
N GLY A 182 -12.45 14.55 -15.61
CA GLY A 182 -11.42 14.86 -16.59
C GLY A 182 -11.08 13.75 -17.60
N ASP A 183 -10.28 14.12 -18.60
CA ASP A 183 -9.94 13.35 -19.81
C ASP A 183 -8.89 12.25 -19.61
N SER A 184 -8.67 11.77 -18.40
CA SER A 184 -7.61 10.83 -18.11
C SER A 184 -8.08 9.37 -18.13
N TYR A 185 -7.35 8.53 -18.85
CA TYR A 185 -7.53 7.07 -18.93
C TYR A 185 -7.29 6.33 -17.60
N ARG A 186 -6.91 6.99 -16.52
CA ARG A 186 -6.65 6.38 -15.21
C ARG A 186 -7.83 6.62 -14.28
N ASN A 187 -8.37 5.53 -13.71
CA ASN A 187 -9.49 5.51 -12.75
C ASN A 187 -9.12 6.14 -11.40
N ILE A 188 -8.76 7.40 -11.41
CA ILE A 188 -8.29 8.10 -10.22
C ILE A 188 -9.37 8.23 -9.15
N GLU A 189 -10.65 8.21 -9.56
CA GLU A 189 -11.76 8.37 -8.62
C GLU A 189 -12.29 7.08 -8.02
N THR A 190 -12.00 5.95 -8.66
CA THR A 190 -12.35 4.64 -8.10
C THR A 190 -11.59 4.38 -6.81
N THR A 191 -10.30 4.71 -6.78
CA THR A 191 -9.44 4.55 -5.59
C THR A 191 -9.97 5.31 -4.36
N PRO A 192 -10.30 6.62 -4.43
CA PRO A 192 -10.90 7.34 -3.30
C PRO A 192 -12.21 6.73 -2.81
N THR A 193 -13.03 6.24 -3.73
CA THR A 193 -14.30 5.58 -3.39
C THR A 193 -14.09 4.30 -2.60
N PHE A 194 -13.16 3.44 -3.04
CA PHE A 194 -12.84 2.19 -2.35
C PHE A 194 -12.19 2.44 -0.99
N LEU A 195 -11.33 3.45 -0.87
CA LEU A 195 -10.72 3.84 0.41
C LEU A 195 -11.77 4.31 1.42
N LYS A 196 -12.72 5.15 0.99
CA LYS A 196 -13.83 5.60 1.84
C LYS A 196 -14.70 4.43 2.28
N SER A 197 -15.00 3.51 1.36
CA SER A 197 -15.74 2.28 1.68
C SER A 197 -14.99 1.40 2.67
N LEU A 198 -13.67 1.23 2.51
CA LEU A 198 -12.85 0.47 3.44
C LEU A 198 -12.87 1.07 4.84
N ALA A 199 -12.61 2.37 4.95
CA ALA A 199 -12.63 3.09 6.24
C ALA A 199 -13.98 2.94 6.94
N ASP A 200 -15.06 3.14 6.21
CA ASP A 200 -16.42 3.02 6.72
C ASP A 200 -16.76 1.59 7.18
N TYR A 201 -16.50 0.61 6.34
CA TYR A 201 -16.81 -0.80 6.63
C TYR A 201 -16.01 -1.34 7.81
N THR A 202 -14.75 -0.97 7.92
CA THR A 202 -13.85 -1.49 8.95
C THR A 202 -13.77 -0.61 10.19
N ASN A 203 -14.34 0.60 10.16
CA ASN A 203 -14.16 1.64 11.18
C ASN A 203 -12.67 1.83 11.52
N SER A 204 -11.83 1.93 10.49
CA SER A 204 -10.38 2.03 10.61
C SER A 204 -9.86 3.33 10.01
N ASN A 205 -8.69 3.76 10.48
CA ASN A 205 -7.94 4.82 9.81
C ASN A 205 -7.25 4.24 8.58
N VAL A 206 -7.48 4.83 7.42
CA VAL A 206 -6.82 4.44 6.17
C VAL A 206 -5.80 5.50 5.79
N ILE A 207 -4.53 5.13 5.80
CA ILE A 207 -3.40 6.04 5.64
C ILE A 207 -2.66 5.68 4.36
N GLY A 208 -2.33 6.69 3.56
CA GLY A 208 -1.54 6.53 2.35
C GLY A 208 -0.16 7.16 2.48
N PHE A 209 0.87 6.44 2.04
CA PHE A 209 2.17 7.03 1.71
C PHE A 209 2.41 6.85 0.22
N HIS A 210 2.46 7.97 -0.50
CA HIS A 210 2.74 7.98 -1.91
C HIS A 210 4.15 8.51 -2.15
N ILE A 211 5.02 7.65 -2.67
CA ILE A 211 6.41 7.97 -2.95
C ILE A 211 6.49 8.59 -4.35
N LEU A 212 6.75 9.89 -4.39
CA LEU A 212 6.86 10.63 -5.64
C LEU A 212 8.27 10.56 -6.22
N PRO A 213 8.40 10.49 -7.57
CA PRO A 213 9.68 10.53 -8.25
C PRO A 213 10.37 11.89 -8.08
N LYS A 214 11.69 11.92 -8.31
CA LYS A 214 12.48 13.16 -8.25
C LYS A 214 12.13 14.13 -9.38
N ASN A 215 11.71 13.63 -10.53
CA ASN A 215 11.34 14.45 -11.67
C ASN A 215 10.01 15.17 -11.43
N LYS A 216 10.00 16.50 -11.51
CA LYS A 216 8.81 17.32 -11.26
C LYS A 216 7.62 16.93 -12.15
N ARG A 217 7.86 16.82 -13.46
CA ARG A 217 6.77 16.52 -14.43
C ARG A 217 6.07 15.20 -14.11
N THR A 218 6.86 14.17 -13.82
CA THR A 218 6.32 12.86 -13.44
C THR A 218 5.64 12.93 -12.07
N ALA A 219 6.23 13.62 -11.10
CA ALA A 219 5.65 13.80 -9.78
C ALA A 219 4.28 14.51 -9.82
N LEU A 220 4.17 15.60 -10.59
CA LEU A 220 2.89 16.32 -10.78
C LEU A 220 1.84 15.44 -11.45
N TYR A 221 2.26 14.57 -12.37
CA TYR A 221 1.38 13.59 -12.98
C TYR A 221 0.89 12.54 -11.96
N ASP A 222 1.80 12.00 -11.15
CA ASP A 222 1.51 10.97 -10.14
C ASP A 222 0.70 11.50 -8.94
N MET A 223 0.67 12.82 -8.70
CA MET A 223 -0.20 13.44 -7.69
C MET A 223 -1.70 13.26 -7.97
N GLY A 224 -2.04 12.78 -9.15
CA GLY A 224 -3.42 12.49 -9.52
C GLY A 224 -4.16 13.66 -10.17
N ASN A 225 -5.29 13.39 -10.83
CA ASN A 225 -6.06 14.39 -11.57
C ASN A 225 -7.14 15.09 -10.74
N ASN A 226 -7.36 14.65 -9.52
CA ASN A 226 -8.29 15.30 -8.56
C ASN A 226 -7.77 16.63 -8.01
N LEU A 227 -6.53 17.01 -8.35
CA LEU A 227 -5.91 18.26 -7.97
C LEU A 227 -5.72 19.15 -9.21
N SER A 228 -6.04 20.44 -9.08
CA SER A 228 -5.73 21.41 -10.14
C SER A 228 -4.22 21.59 -10.31
N THR A 229 -3.79 22.09 -11.46
CA THR A 229 -2.36 22.38 -11.73
C THR A 229 -1.77 23.31 -10.67
N ILE A 230 -2.51 24.34 -10.25
CA ILE A 230 -2.08 25.29 -9.21
C ILE A 230 -1.86 24.56 -7.86
N GLN A 231 -2.79 23.67 -7.48
CA GLN A 231 -2.65 22.86 -6.25
C GLN A 231 -1.44 21.95 -6.30
N LYS A 232 -1.22 21.25 -7.41
CA LYS A 232 -0.05 20.38 -7.62
C LYS A 232 1.26 21.15 -7.55
N GLU A 233 1.35 22.30 -8.21
CA GLU A 233 2.54 23.16 -8.16
C GLU A 233 2.81 23.67 -6.75
N GLY A 234 1.78 24.09 -6.01
CA GLY A 234 1.89 24.50 -4.62
C GLY A 234 2.35 23.36 -3.71
N MET A 235 1.83 22.14 -3.90
CA MET A 235 2.27 20.95 -3.17
C MET A 235 3.71 20.58 -3.51
N TRP A 236 4.11 20.68 -4.77
CA TRP A 236 5.49 20.43 -5.19
C TRP A 236 6.46 21.41 -4.54
N ALA A 237 6.14 22.71 -4.55
CA ALA A 237 6.97 23.74 -3.90
C ALA A 237 7.14 23.46 -2.39
N LYS A 238 6.07 23.07 -1.69
CA LYS A 238 6.14 22.64 -0.29
C LYS A 238 7.01 21.40 -0.13
N LEU A 239 6.88 20.39 -1.01
CA LEU A 239 7.64 19.14 -0.95
C LEU A 239 9.16 19.35 -1.12
N LEU A 240 9.58 20.39 -1.85
CA LEU A 240 10.99 20.74 -1.99
C LEU A 240 11.59 21.25 -0.67
N ASN A 241 10.80 22.00 0.10
CA ASN A 241 11.23 22.57 1.39
C ASN A 241 10.98 21.62 2.54
N ASP A 242 9.82 20.96 2.53
CA ASP A 242 9.39 20.04 3.56
C ASP A 242 9.74 18.59 3.19
N SER A 243 9.73 17.72 4.17
CA SER A 243 10.00 16.28 3.94
C SER A 243 8.79 15.55 3.35
N PHE A 244 7.60 16.11 3.49
CA PHE A 244 6.34 15.55 3.01
C PHE A 244 5.28 16.65 2.88
N VAL A 245 4.22 16.33 2.16
CA VAL A 245 3.00 17.15 2.07
C VAL A 245 1.80 16.26 2.34
N VAL A 246 0.83 16.77 3.10
CA VAL A 246 -0.44 16.05 3.36
C VAL A 246 -1.46 16.42 2.28
N ASN A 247 -2.04 15.39 1.67
CA ASN A 247 -3.18 15.52 0.75
C ASN A 247 -4.44 14.98 1.44
N THR A 248 -5.47 15.81 1.57
CA THR A 248 -6.73 15.47 2.23
C THR A 248 -7.86 15.11 1.27
N SER A 249 -7.64 15.25 -0.05
CA SER A 249 -8.67 15.03 -1.08
C SER A 249 -8.64 13.64 -1.73
N SER A 250 -7.78 12.74 -1.24
CA SER A 250 -7.46 11.46 -1.90
C SER A 250 -8.33 10.27 -1.46
N GLY A 251 -9.28 10.46 -0.56
CA GLY A 251 -10.08 9.37 0.02
C GLY A 251 -9.44 8.66 1.22
N TYR A 252 -8.16 8.85 1.47
CA TYR A 252 -7.49 8.42 2.69
C TYR A 252 -7.92 9.29 3.89
N THR A 253 -7.86 8.74 5.08
CA THR A 253 -7.96 9.54 6.33
C THR A 253 -6.82 10.57 6.36
N LYS A 254 -5.61 10.14 5.99
CA LYS A 254 -4.45 11.00 5.72
C LYS A 254 -3.61 10.40 4.60
N GLN A 255 -3.23 11.21 3.61
CA GLN A 255 -2.26 10.81 2.60
C GLN A 255 -1.02 11.68 2.70
N PHE A 256 0.14 11.05 2.79
CA PHE A 256 1.44 11.70 2.80
C PHE A 256 2.09 11.54 1.43
N LEU A 257 2.36 12.65 0.75
CA LEU A 257 3.17 12.70 -0.45
C LEU A 257 4.63 12.87 -0.02
N VAL A 258 5.51 11.98 -0.43
CA VAL A 258 6.90 11.93 0.01
C VAL A 258 7.83 11.83 -1.19
N GLN A 259 8.90 12.61 -1.23
CA GLN A 259 9.88 12.50 -2.31
C GLN A 259 10.83 11.33 -2.08
N GLY A 260 10.87 10.36 -3.02
CA GLY A 260 11.67 9.13 -2.89
C GLY A 260 13.17 9.39 -2.66
N SER A 261 13.73 10.45 -3.27
CA SER A 261 15.14 10.83 -3.08
C SER A 261 15.49 11.30 -1.66
N LYS A 262 14.49 11.69 -0.87
CA LYS A 262 14.66 12.10 0.54
C LYS A 262 14.47 10.95 1.53
N LEU A 263 14.11 9.76 1.04
CA LEU A 263 13.99 8.54 1.84
C LEU A 263 15.38 7.90 2.04
N ALA A 264 16.23 8.53 2.83
CA ALA A 264 17.53 7.96 3.17
C ALA A 264 17.40 6.81 4.17
N THR A 265 18.21 5.77 4.01
CA THR A 265 18.32 4.67 4.98
C THR A 265 19.08 5.14 6.21
N SER A 266 18.43 5.17 7.38
CA SER A 266 19.14 5.29 8.65
C SER A 266 19.60 3.89 9.11
N ASN A 267 20.85 3.75 9.47
CA ASN A 267 21.41 2.48 9.98
C ASN A 267 21.19 2.29 11.50
N GLY A 268 20.34 3.08 12.14
CA GLY A 268 20.11 3.00 13.58
C GLY A 268 19.13 1.88 13.97
N ALA A 269 19.56 0.94 14.79
CA ALA A 269 18.66 0.03 15.48
C ALA A 269 17.79 0.80 16.48
N ILE A 270 16.52 0.45 16.58
CA ILE A 270 15.62 0.99 17.61
C ILE A 270 15.71 0.07 18.81
N GLU A 271 16.32 0.54 19.88
CA GLU A 271 16.37 -0.17 21.14
C GLU A 271 15.29 0.37 22.09
N VAL A 272 14.39 -0.48 22.51
CA VAL A 272 13.31 -0.18 23.44
C VAL A 272 13.23 -1.31 24.45
N ASP A 273 13.19 -0.97 25.75
CA ASP A 273 13.02 -1.94 26.81
C ASP A 273 11.63 -2.55 26.81
N ASP A 274 11.51 -3.83 27.18
CA ASP A 274 10.23 -4.49 27.36
C ASP A 274 9.41 -3.77 28.43
N GLY A 275 8.15 -3.42 28.10
CA GLY A 275 7.28 -2.68 29.02
C GLY A 275 7.54 -1.16 29.10
N ALA A 276 8.30 -0.60 28.16
CA ALA A 276 8.55 0.83 28.13
C ALA A 276 7.25 1.64 27.96
N THR A 277 7.17 2.77 28.68
CA THR A 277 6.04 3.71 28.55
C THR A 277 6.01 4.36 27.16
N LYS A 278 4.82 4.81 26.72
CA LYS A 278 4.60 5.58 25.49
C LYS A 278 5.66 6.67 25.25
N GLY A 279 6.02 7.40 26.30
CA GLY A 279 7.02 8.46 26.26
C GLY A 279 8.43 7.93 25.95
N LYS A 280 8.84 6.83 26.61
CA LYS A 280 10.13 6.18 26.36
C LYS A 280 10.21 5.58 24.94
N ILE A 281 9.14 4.94 24.50
CA ILE A 281 9.01 4.42 23.13
C ILE A 281 9.20 5.56 22.12
N ARG A 282 8.48 6.67 22.31
CA ARG A 282 8.59 7.86 21.44
C ARG A 282 10.00 8.46 21.44
N GLN A 283 10.67 8.47 22.59
CA GLN A 283 12.03 9.01 22.72
C GLN A 283 13.09 8.11 22.08
N ALA A 284 13.03 6.79 22.29
CA ALA A 284 13.90 5.81 21.64
C ALA A 284 13.78 5.87 20.12
N PHE A 285 12.56 5.99 19.64
CA PHE A 285 12.26 6.13 18.23
C PHE A 285 12.80 7.44 17.64
N LYS A 286 12.61 8.56 18.35
CA LYS A 286 13.17 9.85 17.96
C LYS A 286 14.70 9.80 17.84
N LYS A 287 15.36 9.08 18.75
CA LYS A 287 16.82 8.87 18.74
C LYS A 287 17.27 8.00 17.56
N ALA A 288 16.59 6.89 17.29
CA ALA A 288 16.95 5.98 16.21
C ALA A 288 16.73 6.57 14.80
N THR A 289 15.83 7.56 14.67
CA THR A 289 15.53 8.22 13.39
C THR A 289 16.34 9.49 13.13
N THR A 290 17.38 9.78 13.91
CA THR A 290 18.18 11.01 13.79
C THR A 290 18.92 11.16 12.47
N GLY A 291 19.05 10.11 11.65
CA GLY A 291 19.81 10.12 10.41
C GLY A 291 19.12 10.71 9.17
N SER A 292 17.78 10.68 9.07
CA SER A 292 17.04 11.18 7.91
C SER A 292 15.75 11.87 8.31
N ARG A 293 15.57 13.10 7.82
CA ARG A 293 14.40 13.94 8.13
C ARG A 293 13.09 13.30 7.66
N THR A 294 13.10 12.67 6.50
CA THR A 294 11.91 12.04 5.90
C THR A 294 11.55 10.71 6.55
N SER A 295 12.56 9.90 6.90
CA SER A 295 12.33 8.65 7.66
C SER A 295 11.74 8.93 9.04
N ARG A 296 12.19 10.01 9.71
CA ARG A 296 11.60 10.49 10.97
C ARG A 296 10.14 10.86 10.82
N VAL A 297 9.77 11.51 9.74
CA VAL A 297 8.40 11.96 9.52
C VAL A 297 7.46 10.79 9.30
N MET A 298 7.78 9.87 8.40
CA MET A 298 6.93 8.69 8.16
C MET A 298 6.73 7.91 9.47
N LEU A 299 7.79 7.75 10.22
CA LEU A 299 7.79 7.01 11.46
C LEU A 299 7.08 7.76 12.61
N SER A 300 7.28 9.09 12.74
CA SER A 300 6.59 9.89 13.76
C SER A 300 5.09 9.97 13.51
N GLN A 301 4.69 10.13 12.24
CA GLN A 301 3.28 10.12 11.88
C GLN A 301 2.63 8.77 12.12
N PHE A 302 3.36 7.67 11.86
CA PHE A 302 2.88 6.35 12.21
C PHE A 302 2.71 6.18 13.72
N ILE A 303 3.69 6.62 14.53
CA ILE A 303 3.60 6.53 15.99
C ILE A 303 2.45 7.39 16.55
N GLU A 304 2.23 8.59 16.02
CA GLU A 304 1.09 9.42 16.40
C GLU A 304 -0.26 8.75 16.16
N LEU A 305 -0.31 7.82 15.19
CA LEU A 305 -1.52 7.08 14.83
C LEU A 305 -1.70 5.79 15.67
N VAL A 306 -0.59 5.15 16.11
CA VAL A 306 -0.64 3.86 16.83
C VAL A 306 -0.38 4.00 18.31
N ALA A 307 0.06 5.14 18.78
CA ALA A 307 0.32 5.46 20.19
C ALA A 307 -0.74 6.36 20.78
#